data_e71a81eaead50d4ad3711061f0bf06c7
#
_entry.id   e71a81eaead50d4ad3711061f0bf06c7
#
_cell.length_a   1.000
_cell.length_b   1.000
_cell.length_c   1.000
_cell.angle_alpha   90.00
_cell.angle_beta   90.00
_cell.angle_gamma   90.00
#
_symmetry.space_group_name_H-M   'P 1'
#
loop_
_entity.id
_entity.type
_entity.pdbx_description
1 polymer ?
#
loop_
_entity_poly.entity_id
_entity_poly.type
_entity_poly.pdbx_seq_one_letter_code
_entity_poly.pdbx_strand_id
1 'polypeptide(L)'
;MKHKPIVVKVVKSGVRYNAWDAQGNKYTGQITTGARKKAYANGMALERRVNRGGKFYWWAVPMAKYEATENISTVDLTPNAQVEIPAGHEEVVDFISNSYSIKPKGLVMKPLKWKYLIRSAVRGKNIMMTGPAGCGKTLGAKSLVNALDRPNFYFNLGATQDPRATLIGNVHFDKSKGTYFSESLFVKAIQTPNAVILLDELTRAHPDAWNILMTVLDYGQRLSLIHI
;
A
#
# COMPACT_ATOMS: atom_id res chain seq x y z
N MET A 1 0.45 7.60 -16.02
CA MET A 1 1.28 6.38 -15.79
C MET A 1 2.72 6.68 -16.19
N LYS A 2 3.68 6.65 -15.26
CA LYS A 2 5.10 6.77 -15.62
C LYS A 2 5.53 5.44 -16.25
N HIS A 3 5.80 5.43 -17.54
CA HIS A 3 6.35 4.26 -18.22
C HIS A 3 7.72 3.93 -17.61
N LYS A 4 7.92 2.68 -17.14
CA LYS A 4 9.25 2.23 -16.73
C LYS A 4 10.23 2.39 -17.90
N PRO A 5 11.41 2.94 -17.67
CA PRO A 5 12.42 3.03 -18.71
C PRO A 5 12.81 1.61 -19.15
N ILE A 6 12.81 1.36 -20.45
CA ILE A 6 13.30 0.11 -21.03
C ILE A 6 14.74 0.34 -21.46
N VAL A 7 15.67 -0.42 -20.91
CA VAL A 7 17.09 -0.41 -21.29
C VAL A 7 17.41 -1.74 -21.95
N VAL A 8 18.11 -1.71 -23.09
CA VAL A 8 18.49 -2.92 -23.82
C VAL A 8 19.98 -2.90 -24.15
N LYS A 9 20.60 -4.09 -24.06
CA LYS A 9 21.97 -4.35 -24.51
C LYS A 9 21.94 -4.78 -25.98
N VAL A 10 22.86 -4.28 -26.78
CA VAL A 10 23.00 -4.69 -28.18
C VAL A 10 24.13 -5.69 -28.32
N VAL A 11 23.82 -6.84 -28.92
CA VAL A 11 24.79 -7.91 -29.18
C VAL A 11 24.87 -8.16 -30.69
N LYS A 12 26.08 -8.27 -31.23
CA LYS A 12 26.31 -8.64 -32.62
C LYS A 12 26.30 -10.16 -32.78
N SER A 13 25.50 -10.64 -33.73
CA SER A 13 25.45 -12.04 -34.10
C SER A 13 25.60 -12.15 -35.63
N GLY A 14 26.79 -12.52 -36.10
CA GLY A 14 27.13 -12.46 -37.50
C GLY A 14 27.05 -11.02 -38.05
N VAL A 15 26.26 -10.82 -39.08
CA VAL A 15 26.01 -9.48 -39.70
C VAL A 15 24.87 -8.69 -39.02
N ARG A 16 24.14 -9.29 -38.05
CA ARG A 16 22.96 -8.71 -37.41
C ARG A 16 23.29 -8.16 -36.02
N TYR A 17 22.60 -7.09 -35.65
CA TYR A 17 22.66 -6.49 -34.30
C TYR A 17 21.32 -6.74 -33.61
N ASN A 18 21.32 -7.57 -32.57
CA ASN A 18 20.13 -7.90 -31.79
C ASN A 18 20.14 -7.08 -30.49
N ALA A 19 18.97 -6.71 -30.00
CA ALA A 19 18.81 -6.05 -28.71
C ALA A 19 18.19 -7.03 -27.70
N TRP A 20 18.66 -6.99 -26.45
CA TRP A 20 18.24 -7.86 -25.36
C TRP A 20 17.85 -7.01 -24.17
N ASP A 21 16.73 -7.31 -23.53
CA ASP A 21 16.32 -6.64 -22.30
C ASP A 21 17.12 -7.17 -21.09
N ALA A 22 16.91 -6.56 -19.92
CA ALA A 22 17.59 -6.94 -18.69
C ALA A 22 17.17 -8.33 -18.16
N GLN A 23 16.09 -8.91 -18.67
CA GLN A 23 15.62 -10.26 -18.36
C GLN A 23 16.20 -11.33 -19.29
N GLY A 24 17.08 -10.95 -20.21
CA GLY A 24 17.68 -11.86 -21.19
C GLY A 24 16.76 -12.21 -22.36
N ASN A 25 15.63 -11.53 -22.54
CA ASN A 25 14.76 -11.77 -23.68
C ASN A 25 15.15 -10.90 -24.87
N LYS A 26 14.94 -11.44 -26.09
CA LYS A 26 15.19 -10.68 -27.29
C LYS A 26 14.15 -9.57 -27.47
N TYR A 27 14.61 -8.33 -27.49
CA TYR A 27 13.73 -7.19 -27.69
C TYR A 27 13.28 -7.07 -29.15
N THR A 28 11.98 -7.20 -29.38
CA THR A 28 11.37 -7.19 -30.72
C THR A 28 10.84 -5.82 -31.15
N GLY A 29 10.87 -4.81 -30.26
CA GLY A 29 10.38 -3.46 -30.54
C GLY A 29 11.24 -2.72 -31.58
N GLN A 30 10.70 -1.62 -32.08
CA GLN A 30 11.35 -0.83 -33.14
C GLN A 30 12.60 -0.12 -32.62
N ILE A 31 13.78 -0.57 -33.06
CA ILE A 31 15.06 0.10 -32.91
C ILE A 31 15.73 0.08 -34.29
N THR A 32 16.13 1.25 -34.78
CA THR A 32 16.80 1.34 -36.09
C THR A 32 18.12 0.57 -36.07
N THR A 33 18.49 -0.04 -37.20
CA THR A 33 19.78 -0.75 -37.34
C THR A 33 20.97 0.17 -37.10
N GLY A 34 20.86 1.45 -37.51
CA GLY A 34 21.90 2.45 -37.27
C GLY A 34 22.12 2.71 -35.78
N ALA A 35 21.06 2.86 -34.98
CA ALA A 35 21.15 3.06 -33.55
C ALA A 35 21.80 1.84 -32.86
N ARG A 36 21.42 0.61 -33.22
CA ARG A 36 22.02 -0.63 -32.72
C ARG A 36 23.51 -0.71 -33.04
N LYS A 37 23.89 -0.45 -34.31
CA LYS A 37 25.30 -0.47 -34.74
C LYS A 37 26.13 0.54 -33.99
N LYS A 38 25.64 1.78 -33.83
CA LYS A 38 26.34 2.85 -33.10
C LYS A 38 26.50 2.53 -31.61
N ALA A 39 25.45 2.01 -30.96
CA ALA A 39 25.52 1.63 -29.56
C ALA A 39 26.50 0.49 -29.33
N TYR A 40 26.48 -0.54 -30.17
CA TYR A 40 27.43 -1.65 -30.10
C TYR A 40 28.89 -1.20 -30.28
N ALA A 41 29.16 -0.37 -31.30
CA ALA A 41 30.50 0.14 -31.58
C ALA A 41 31.09 0.97 -30.44
N ASN A 42 30.25 1.66 -29.68
CA ASN A 42 30.67 2.50 -28.56
C ASN A 42 30.58 1.80 -27.18
N GLY A 43 30.26 0.50 -27.14
CA GLY A 43 30.08 -0.24 -25.86
C GLY A 43 28.93 0.29 -25.00
N MET A 44 27.87 0.86 -25.61
CA MET A 44 26.77 1.48 -24.90
C MET A 44 25.49 0.65 -24.99
N ALA A 45 24.61 0.79 -23.99
CA ALA A 45 23.25 0.31 -24.04
C ALA A 45 22.30 1.36 -24.64
N LEU A 46 21.09 0.97 -24.98
CA LEU A 46 20.04 1.87 -25.49
C LEU A 46 18.89 1.95 -24.50
N GLU A 47 18.50 3.16 -24.14
CA GLU A 47 17.33 3.44 -23.29
C GLU A 47 16.20 4.04 -24.11
N ARG A 48 14.98 3.52 -23.94
CA ARG A 48 13.79 4.09 -24.58
C ARG A 48 13.29 5.29 -23.77
N ARG A 49 13.23 6.44 -24.41
CA ARG A 49 12.72 7.70 -23.83
C ARG A 49 11.53 8.23 -24.61
N VAL A 50 10.79 9.13 -24.00
CA VAL A 50 9.64 9.82 -24.60
C VAL A 50 9.99 11.30 -24.74
N ASN A 51 9.78 11.88 -25.92
CA ASN A 51 9.95 13.32 -26.13
C ASN A 51 8.72 14.11 -25.63
N ARG A 52 8.81 15.44 -25.65
CA ARG A 52 7.70 16.33 -25.23
C ARG A 52 6.41 16.13 -26.04
N GLY A 53 6.49 15.58 -27.25
CA GLY A 53 5.34 15.25 -28.10
C GLY A 53 4.81 13.82 -27.96
N GLY A 54 5.23 13.08 -26.92
CA GLY A 54 4.74 11.71 -26.66
C GLY A 54 5.37 10.63 -27.55
N LYS A 55 6.29 10.96 -28.46
CA LYS A 55 6.95 9.97 -29.34
C LYS A 55 8.13 9.30 -28.65
N PHE A 56 8.27 7.99 -28.85
CA PHE A 56 9.40 7.21 -28.35
C PHE A 56 10.63 7.39 -29.22
N TYR A 57 11.81 7.49 -28.57
CA TYR A 57 13.11 7.47 -29.21
C TYR A 57 14.13 6.70 -28.34
N TRP A 58 15.25 6.27 -28.96
CA TRP A 58 16.29 5.52 -28.31
C TRP A 58 17.51 6.40 -28.06
N TRP A 59 17.97 6.41 -26.81
CA TRP A 59 19.13 7.18 -26.37
C TRP A 59 20.23 6.24 -25.92
N ALA A 60 21.47 6.50 -26.35
CA ALA A 60 22.62 5.74 -25.92
C ALA A 60 22.97 6.10 -24.46
N VAL A 61 23.15 5.09 -23.63
CA VAL A 61 23.47 5.23 -22.20
C VAL A 61 24.65 4.32 -21.84
N PRO A 62 25.44 4.65 -20.78
CA PRO A 62 26.53 3.78 -20.33
C PRO A 62 26.05 2.37 -20.05
N MET A 63 26.88 1.36 -20.29
CA MET A 63 26.55 -0.05 -20.04
C MET A 63 26.24 -0.30 -18.57
N ALA A 64 26.89 0.39 -17.63
CA ALA A 64 26.60 0.34 -16.20
C ALA A 64 25.10 0.57 -15.87
N LYS A 65 24.40 1.37 -16.70
CA LYS A 65 22.94 1.57 -16.51
C LYS A 65 22.11 0.33 -16.90
N TYR A 66 22.58 -0.45 -17.86
CA TYR A 66 21.97 -1.75 -18.20
C TYR A 66 22.25 -2.77 -17.08
N GLU A 67 23.48 -2.88 -16.62
CA GLU A 67 23.88 -3.75 -15.52
C GLU A 67 23.16 -3.44 -14.21
N ALA A 68 22.95 -2.16 -13.88
CA ALA A 68 22.13 -1.75 -12.75
C ALA A 68 20.67 -2.20 -12.89
N THR A 69 20.14 -2.24 -14.13
CA THR A 69 18.77 -2.71 -14.40
C THR A 69 18.68 -4.23 -14.34
N GLU A 70 19.75 -4.93 -14.79
CA GLU A 70 19.89 -6.38 -14.68
C GLU A 70 19.98 -6.82 -13.21
N ASN A 71 20.75 -6.12 -12.40
CA ASN A 71 20.86 -6.39 -10.96
C ASN A 71 19.55 -6.15 -10.18
N ILE A 72 18.68 -5.24 -10.65
CA ILE A 72 17.34 -5.04 -10.06
C ILE A 72 16.40 -6.19 -10.45
N SER A 73 16.61 -6.82 -11.61
CA SER A 73 15.81 -7.97 -12.06
C SER A 73 16.25 -9.30 -11.43
N THR A 74 17.46 -9.35 -10.90
CA THR A 74 18.01 -10.49 -10.13
C THR A 74 17.93 -10.27 -8.61
N VAL A 75 16.94 -9.53 -8.10
CA VAL A 75 16.51 -9.79 -6.74
C VAL A 75 16.00 -11.22 -6.74
N ASP A 76 16.85 -12.09 -6.24
CA ASP A 76 16.59 -13.51 -6.14
C ASP A 76 15.35 -13.70 -5.28
N LEU A 77 14.21 -13.87 -5.96
CA LEU A 77 12.95 -14.23 -5.33
C LEU A 77 12.93 -15.74 -5.03
N THR A 78 14.11 -16.36 -4.91
CA THR A 78 14.20 -17.73 -4.42
C THR A 78 13.59 -17.75 -3.01
N PRO A 79 12.67 -18.68 -2.75
CA PRO A 79 12.00 -18.79 -1.45
C PRO A 79 12.94 -19.10 -0.28
N ASN A 80 14.23 -19.20 -0.53
CA ASN A 80 15.27 -19.65 0.41
C ASN A 80 16.24 -18.55 0.87
N ALA A 81 16.03 -17.28 0.62
CA ALA A 81 16.71 -16.28 1.42
C ALA A 81 16.21 -16.49 2.87
N GLN A 82 17.02 -17.13 3.69
CA GLN A 82 16.80 -17.17 5.14
C GLN A 82 16.88 -15.73 5.62
N VAL A 83 15.71 -15.07 5.66
CA VAL A 83 15.58 -13.77 6.30
C VAL A 83 15.79 -14.01 7.77
N GLU A 84 16.92 -13.57 8.31
CA GLU A 84 17.13 -13.57 9.75
C GLU A 84 16.00 -12.78 10.41
N ILE A 85 15.19 -13.49 11.20
CA ILE A 85 14.11 -12.88 11.96
C ILE A 85 14.77 -12.29 13.21
N PRO A 86 14.63 -10.97 13.47
CA PRO A 86 15.16 -10.38 14.69
C PRO A 86 14.60 -11.10 15.92
N ALA A 87 15.45 -11.35 16.90
CA ALA A 87 15.06 -12.02 18.15
C ALA A 87 13.84 -11.35 18.79
N GLY A 88 12.88 -12.16 19.24
CA GLY A 88 11.62 -11.69 19.84
C GLY A 88 10.49 -11.38 18.85
N HIS A 89 10.70 -11.63 17.56
CA HIS A 89 9.66 -11.43 16.54
C HIS A 89 9.14 -12.75 15.93
N GLU A 90 9.67 -13.88 16.35
CA GLU A 90 9.37 -15.20 15.81
C GLU A 90 7.87 -15.52 15.91
N GLU A 91 7.25 -15.29 17.07
CA GLU A 91 5.82 -15.53 17.28
C GLU A 91 4.94 -14.70 16.36
N VAL A 92 5.31 -13.43 16.13
CA VAL A 92 4.57 -12.54 15.24
C VAL A 92 4.69 -12.99 13.79
N VAL A 93 5.87 -13.44 13.39
CA VAL A 93 6.11 -13.94 12.02
C VAL A 93 5.37 -15.26 11.81
N ASP A 94 5.38 -16.15 12.76
CA ASP A 94 4.64 -17.42 12.72
C ASP A 94 3.13 -17.18 12.68
N PHE A 95 2.62 -16.28 13.52
CA PHE A 95 1.22 -15.87 13.46
C PHE A 95 0.81 -15.36 12.08
N ILE A 96 1.59 -14.45 11.50
CA ILE A 96 1.33 -13.92 10.16
C ILE A 96 1.41 -15.03 9.10
N SER A 97 2.40 -15.90 9.20
CA SER A 97 2.65 -16.97 8.21
C SER A 97 1.50 -17.99 8.21
N ASN A 98 0.95 -18.31 9.37
CA ASN A 98 -0.13 -19.26 9.56
C ASN A 98 -1.52 -18.62 9.53
N SER A 99 -1.61 -17.30 9.42
CA SER A 99 -2.86 -16.54 9.54
C SER A 99 -3.94 -16.91 8.51
N TYR A 100 -3.59 -17.57 7.41
CA TYR A 100 -4.58 -17.98 6.42
C TYR A 100 -5.53 -19.05 6.95
N SER A 101 -5.15 -19.83 7.95
CA SER A 101 -6.00 -20.83 8.60
C SER A 101 -7.15 -20.20 9.38
N ILE A 102 -6.94 -18.99 9.93
CA ILE A 102 -7.95 -18.24 10.70
C ILE A 102 -8.84 -17.36 9.81
N LYS A 103 -8.61 -17.34 8.50
CA LYS A 103 -9.46 -16.61 7.56
C LYS A 103 -10.86 -17.24 7.52
N PRO A 104 -11.95 -16.46 7.68
CA PRO A 104 -13.30 -16.98 7.57
C PRO A 104 -13.58 -17.65 6.23
N LYS A 105 -14.25 -18.78 6.22
CA LYS A 105 -14.56 -19.55 5.00
C LYS A 105 -15.36 -18.75 3.97
N GLY A 106 -16.27 -17.89 4.43
CA GLY A 106 -17.08 -17.03 3.56
C GLY A 106 -16.34 -15.87 2.89
N LEU A 107 -15.08 -15.57 3.29
CA LEU A 107 -14.29 -14.52 2.66
C LEU A 107 -13.43 -15.09 1.53
N VAL A 108 -13.72 -14.68 0.29
CA VAL A 108 -12.89 -15.04 -0.87
C VAL A 108 -11.75 -14.03 -0.99
N MET A 109 -10.56 -14.43 -0.57
CA MET A 109 -9.35 -13.60 -0.63
C MET A 109 -8.11 -14.46 -0.86
N LYS A 110 -7.19 -14.02 -1.70
CA LYS A 110 -5.92 -14.73 -1.94
C LYS A 110 -5.08 -14.77 -0.65
N PRO A 111 -4.35 -15.88 -0.38
CA PRO A 111 -3.55 -16.05 0.84
C PRO A 111 -2.61 -14.87 1.10
N LEU A 112 -1.89 -14.42 0.09
CA LEU A 112 -0.95 -13.31 0.21
C LEU A 112 -1.63 -12.00 0.63
N LYS A 113 -2.80 -11.67 0.06
CA LYS A 113 -3.56 -10.46 0.45
C LYS A 113 -4.02 -10.53 1.90
N TRP A 114 -4.49 -11.70 2.34
CA TRP A 114 -4.89 -11.90 3.73
C TRP A 114 -3.72 -11.72 4.68
N LYS A 115 -2.56 -12.33 4.40
CA LYS A 115 -1.35 -12.17 5.20
C LYS A 115 -0.88 -10.71 5.28
N TYR A 116 -1.00 -9.95 4.20
CA TYR A 116 -0.70 -8.51 4.24
C TYR A 116 -1.65 -7.71 5.12
N LEU A 117 -2.94 -8.03 5.13
CA LEU A 117 -3.92 -7.40 6.04
C LEU A 117 -3.57 -7.68 7.49
N ILE A 118 -3.37 -8.94 7.84
CA ILE A 118 -2.99 -9.37 9.20
C ILE A 118 -1.68 -8.67 9.61
N ARG A 119 -0.64 -8.71 8.77
CA ARG A 119 0.63 -8.05 9.04
C ARG A 119 0.48 -6.55 9.31
N SER A 120 -0.32 -5.86 8.53
CA SER A 120 -0.53 -4.42 8.69
C SER A 120 -1.26 -4.11 10.00
N ALA A 121 -2.29 -4.88 10.32
CA ALA A 121 -3.07 -4.73 11.55
C ALA A 121 -2.25 -5.05 12.81
N VAL A 122 -1.46 -6.13 12.81
CA VAL A 122 -0.57 -6.50 13.92
C VAL A 122 0.47 -5.41 14.18
N ARG A 123 0.95 -4.75 13.13
CA ARG A 123 1.91 -3.63 13.23
C ARG A 123 1.26 -2.28 13.55
N GLY A 124 -0.03 -2.23 13.85
CA GLY A 124 -0.74 -0.99 14.15
C GLY A 124 -0.78 0.01 12.98
N LYS A 125 -0.75 -0.48 11.72
CA LYS A 125 -0.79 0.40 10.55
C LYS A 125 -2.22 0.65 10.10
N ASN A 126 -2.49 1.89 9.70
CA ASN A 126 -3.75 2.24 9.06
C ASN A 126 -3.90 1.48 7.74
N ILE A 127 -5.07 0.88 7.52
CA ILE A 127 -5.36 0.08 6.33
C ILE A 127 -6.50 0.72 5.57
N MET A 128 -6.26 1.11 4.33
CA MET A 128 -7.30 1.63 3.43
C MET A 128 -7.69 0.57 2.42
N MET A 129 -8.98 0.17 2.45
CA MET A 129 -9.54 -0.78 1.49
C MET A 129 -10.31 -0.03 0.41
N THR A 130 -9.85 -0.11 -0.84
CA THR A 130 -10.51 0.50 -2.01
C THR A 130 -10.98 -0.57 -2.98
N GLY A 131 -12.03 -0.28 -3.73
CA GLY A 131 -12.56 -1.19 -4.74
C GLY A 131 -14.03 -0.90 -5.07
N PRO A 132 -14.59 -1.56 -6.10
CA PRO A 132 -15.98 -1.39 -6.50
C PRO A 132 -16.98 -1.71 -5.39
N ALA A 133 -18.21 -1.24 -5.54
CA ALA A 133 -19.32 -1.65 -4.65
C ALA A 133 -19.50 -3.17 -4.70
N GLY A 134 -19.83 -3.79 -3.58
CA GLY A 134 -20.07 -5.23 -3.50
C GLY A 134 -18.82 -6.13 -3.54
N CYS A 135 -17.59 -5.60 -3.68
CA CYS A 135 -16.37 -6.43 -3.73
C CYS A 135 -15.91 -6.98 -2.36
N GLY A 136 -16.71 -6.84 -1.31
CA GLY A 136 -16.45 -7.43 -0.01
C GLY A 136 -15.51 -6.63 0.92
N LYS A 137 -15.34 -5.30 0.72
CA LYS A 137 -14.49 -4.46 1.59
C LYS A 137 -14.87 -4.55 3.06
N THR A 138 -16.14 -4.26 3.37
CA THR A 138 -16.66 -4.30 4.75
C THR A 138 -16.61 -5.71 5.32
N LEU A 139 -16.90 -6.75 4.51
CA LEU A 139 -16.75 -8.14 4.91
C LEU A 139 -15.29 -8.48 5.24
N GLY A 140 -14.35 -8.05 4.40
CA GLY A 140 -12.92 -8.25 4.63
C GLY A 140 -12.43 -7.57 5.92
N ALA A 141 -12.87 -6.33 6.17
CA ALA A 141 -12.53 -5.60 7.38
C ALA A 141 -13.10 -6.26 8.65
N LYS A 142 -14.38 -6.65 8.65
CA LYS A 142 -14.99 -7.38 9.76
C LYS A 142 -14.34 -8.74 9.98
N SER A 143 -13.98 -9.45 8.92
CA SER A 143 -13.25 -10.71 9.02
C SER A 143 -11.87 -10.55 9.63
N LEU A 144 -11.17 -9.45 9.33
CA LEU A 144 -9.89 -9.12 9.95
C LEU A 144 -10.03 -8.88 11.45
N VAL A 145 -11.02 -8.10 11.84
CA VAL A 145 -11.32 -7.82 13.26
C VAL A 145 -11.57 -9.12 14.03
N ASN A 146 -12.44 -9.99 13.50
CA ASN A 146 -12.76 -11.25 14.11
C ASN A 146 -11.53 -12.18 14.23
N ALA A 147 -10.66 -12.18 13.23
CA ALA A 147 -9.44 -13.00 13.24
C ALA A 147 -8.39 -12.52 14.24
N LEU A 148 -8.40 -11.26 14.62
CA LEU A 148 -7.46 -10.68 15.58
C LEU A 148 -7.93 -10.81 17.03
N ASP A 149 -9.21 -11.12 17.26
CA ASP A 149 -9.86 -11.23 18.59
C ASP A 149 -9.54 -10.01 19.49
N ARG A 150 -9.72 -8.81 18.94
CA ARG A 150 -9.43 -7.54 19.61
C ARG A 150 -10.70 -6.74 19.87
N PRO A 151 -10.74 -5.84 20.87
CA PRO A 151 -11.81 -4.86 21.00
C PRO A 151 -12.02 -4.13 19.67
N ASN A 152 -13.27 -4.02 19.23
CA ASN A 152 -13.54 -3.42 17.94
C ASN A 152 -14.69 -2.42 18.00
N PHE A 153 -14.58 -1.38 17.18
CA PHE A 153 -15.56 -0.32 17.08
C PHE A 153 -15.84 -0.04 15.59
N TYR A 154 -17.12 0.12 15.27
CA TYR A 154 -17.56 0.38 13.90
C TYR A 154 -18.25 1.75 13.81
N PHE A 155 -17.83 2.56 12.84
CA PHE A 155 -18.40 3.88 12.56
C PHE A 155 -18.74 3.99 11.08
N ASN A 156 -20.00 4.26 10.77
CA ASN A 156 -20.45 4.60 9.43
C ASN A 156 -20.42 6.12 9.26
N LEU A 157 -19.36 6.63 8.62
CA LEU A 157 -19.16 8.07 8.45
C LEU A 157 -20.03 8.68 7.35
N GLY A 158 -20.55 7.86 6.43
CA GLY A 158 -21.48 8.33 5.41
C GLY A 158 -22.87 8.67 5.91
N ALA A 159 -23.25 8.21 7.10
CA ALA A 159 -24.53 8.48 7.75
C ALA A 159 -24.46 9.58 8.83
N THR A 160 -23.27 10.13 9.07
CA THR A 160 -23.04 11.10 10.14
C THR A 160 -23.47 12.50 9.72
N GLN A 161 -24.46 13.06 10.40
CA GLN A 161 -24.92 14.44 10.15
C GLN A 161 -24.11 15.47 10.93
N ASP A 162 -23.71 15.14 12.17
CA ASP A 162 -22.81 15.95 13.00
C ASP A 162 -21.53 15.19 13.30
N PRO A 163 -20.43 15.47 12.57
CA PRO A 163 -19.14 14.83 12.78
C PRO A 163 -18.53 15.11 14.13
N ARG A 164 -18.72 16.32 14.69
CA ARG A 164 -18.18 16.69 15.99
C ARG A 164 -18.81 15.88 17.11
N ALA A 165 -20.14 15.84 17.13
CA ALA A 165 -20.88 15.04 18.10
C ALA A 165 -20.49 13.56 18.03
N THR A 166 -20.36 13.03 16.82
CA THR A 166 -20.07 11.61 16.58
C THR A 166 -18.63 11.23 16.92
N LEU A 167 -17.65 12.08 16.56
CA LEU A 167 -16.22 11.75 16.69
C LEU A 167 -15.59 12.33 17.97
N ILE A 168 -16.10 13.42 18.49
CA ILE A 168 -15.53 14.06 19.68
C ILE A 168 -16.47 13.88 20.88
N GLY A 169 -17.70 14.33 20.77
CA GLY A 169 -18.69 14.31 21.84
C GLY A 169 -19.50 15.60 21.92
N ASN A 170 -20.34 15.68 22.94
CA ASN A 170 -21.27 16.78 23.13
C ASN A 170 -21.18 17.39 24.53
N VAL A 171 -21.49 18.66 24.61
CA VAL A 171 -21.72 19.36 25.88
C VAL A 171 -23.18 19.23 26.26
N HIS A 172 -23.43 18.75 27.46
CA HIS A 172 -24.77 18.60 28.04
C HIS A 172 -24.91 19.49 29.27
N PHE A 173 -26.13 19.91 29.53
CA PHE A 173 -26.49 20.58 30.76
C PHE A 173 -27.42 19.70 31.61
N ASP A 174 -27.05 19.50 32.86
CA ASP A 174 -27.88 18.80 33.84
C ASP A 174 -28.10 19.74 35.04
N LYS A 175 -29.32 19.78 35.54
CA LYS A 175 -29.71 20.70 36.66
C LYS A 175 -28.92 20.42 37.95
N SER A 176 -28.47 19.17 38.16
CA SER A 176 -27.73 18.76 39.36
C SER A 176 -26.21 18.85 39.21
N LYS A 177 -25.71 18.63 37.97
CA LYS A 177 -24.26 18.54 37.65
C LYS A 177 -23.73 19.77 36.94
N GLY A 178 -24.61 20.68 36.51
CA GLY A 178 -24.23 21.81 35.68
C GLY A 178 -23.88 21.37 34.24
N THR A 179 -23.04 22.15 33.58
CA THR A 179 -22.56 21.86 32.23
C THR A 179 -21.44 20.84 32.29
N TYR A 180 -21.57 19.74 31.53
CA TYR A 180 -20.54 18.71 31.43
C TYR A 180 -20.34 18.25 30.00
N PHE A 181 -19.14 17.78 29.70
CA PHE A 181 -18.78 17.21 28.39
C PHE A 181 -18.95 15.68 28.42
N SER A 182 -19.65 15.12 27.42
CA SER A 182 -19.80 13.68 27.24
C SER A 182 -18.97 13.24 26.02
N GLU A 183 -17.95 12.44 26.27
CA GLU A 183 -17.10 11.88 25.23
C GLU A 183 -17.89 10.95 24.30
N SER A 184 -17.55 10.98 23.03
CA SER A 184 -18.13 10.07 22.03
C SER A 184 -17.62 8.64 22.18
N LEU A 185 -18.31 7.71 21.52
CA LEU A 185 -17.83 6.33 21.41
C LEU A 185 -16.48 6.25 20.67
N PHE A 186 -16.22 7.19 19.74
CA PHE A 186 -14.96 7.24 18.99
C PHE A 186 -13.79 7.63 19.88
N VAL A 187 -13.95 8.59 20.78
CA VAL A 187 -12.94 8.93 21.78
C VAL A 187 -12.64 7.73 22.67
N LYS A 188 -13.67 7.04 23.16
CA LYS A 188 -13.49 5.78 23.93
C LYS A 188 -12.77 4.70 23.13
N ALA A 189 -13.07 4.57 21.85
CA ALA A 189 -12.40 3.61 20.96
C ALA A 189 -10.89 3.88 20.84
N ILE A 190 -10.51 5.16 20.70
CA ILE A 190 -9.09 5.57 20.61
C ILE A 190 -8.36 5.31 21.93
N GLN A 191 -9.03 5.50 23.06
CA GLN A 191 -8.47 5.27 24.40
C GLN A 191 -8.38 3.77 24.76
N THR A 192 -9.09 2.89 24.02
CA THR A 192 -9.08 1.45 24.29
C THR A 192 -7.80 0.80 23.75
N PRO A 193 -6.95 0.22 24.59
CA PRO A 193 -5.72 -0.43 24.14
C PRO A 193 -5.98 -1.56 23.13
N ASN A 194 -5.17 -1.63 22.09
CA ASN A 194 -5.24 -2.64 21.03
C ASN A 194 -6.57 -2.69 20.26
N ALA A 195 -7.42 -1.68 20.37
CA ALA A 195 -8.69 -1.63 19.66
C ALA A 195 -8.47 -1.55 18.14
N VAL A 196 -9.38 -2.16 17.40
CA VAL A 196 -9.50 -2.02 15.95
C VAL A 196 -10.69 -1.12 15.65
N ILE A 197 -10.43 0.00 15.01
CA ILE A 197 -11.46 0.99 14.64
C ILE A 197 -11.74 0.85 13.15
N LEU A 198 -12.98 0.52 12.81
CA LEU A 198 -13.45 0.36 11.45
C LEU A 198 -14.25 1.60 11.03
N LEU A 199 -13.70 2.37 10.09
CA LEU A 199 -14.34 3.54 9.50
C LEU A 199 -14.91 3.15 8.14
N ASP A 200 -16.23 3.08 8.02
CA ASP A 200 -16.92 2.72 6.76
C ASP A 200 -17.49 3.96 6.07
N GLU A 201 -17.72 3.86 4.76
CA GLU A 201 -18.25 4.93 3.91
C GLU A 201 -17.43 6.25 3.97
N LEU A 202 -16.12 6.14 4.12
CA LEU A 202 -15.20 7.27 4.30
C LEU A 202 -15.27 8.30 3.16
N THR A 203 -15.55 7.85 1.93
CA THR A 203 -15.73 8.73 0.75
C THR A 203 -16.98 9.59 0.81
N ARG A 204 -17.94 9.25 1.66
CA ARG A 204 -19.20 9.99 1.88
C ARG A 204 -19.18 10.79 3.18
N ALA A 205 -18.09 10.73 3.92
CA ALA A 205 -17.94 11.47 5.16
C ALA A 205 -17.98 12.98 4.93
N HIS A 206 -18.59 13.69 5.88
CA HIS A 206 -18.59 15.16 5.88
C HIS A 206 -17.16 15.70 5.94
N PRO A 207 -16.81 16.83 5.28
CA PRO A 207 -15.47 17.40 5.31
C PRO A 207 -14.89 17.61 6.71
N ASP A 208 -15.71 18.01 7.68
CA ASP A 208 -15.28 18.21 9.06
C ASP A 208 -14.85 16.90 9.75
N ALA A 209 -15.43 15.76 9.36
CA ALA A 209 -14.97 14.46 9.85
C ALA A 209 -13.53 14.18 9.41
N TRP A 210 -13.18 14.55 8.17
CA TRP A 210 -11.82 14.39 7.67
C TRP A 210 -10.81 15.21 8.45
N ASN A 211 -11.13 16.45 8.80
CA ASN A 211 -10.26 17.31 9.60
C ASN A 211 -9.94 16.69 10.97
N ILE A 212 -10.93 16.07 11.61
CA ILE A 212 -10.76 15.37 12.88
C ILE A 212 -9.93 14.08 12.69
N LEU A 213 -10.25 13.30 11.66
CA LEU A 213 -9.59 12.02 11.40
C LEU A 213 -8.14 12.17 10.98
N MET A 214 -7.77 13.22 10.26
CA MET A 214 -6.39 13.43 9.82
C MET A 214 -5.42 13.46 10.99
N THR A 215 -5.78 14.12 12.09
CA THR A 215 -4.93 14.19 13.29
C THR A 215 -4.80 12.84 14.00
N VAL A 216 -5.85 12.01 13.97
CA VAL A 216 -5.87 10.68 14.57
C VAL A 216 -5.13 9.65 13.72
N LEU A 217 -5.23 9.79 12.39
CA LEU A 217 -4.62 8.86 11.43
C LEU A 217 -3.14 9.16 11.16
N ASP A 218 -2.66 10.31 11.58
CA ASP A 218 -1.24 10.69 11.47
C ASP A 218 -0.35 9.85 12.39
N TYR A 219 0.95 9.87 12.14
CA TYR A 219 1.95 9.11 12.88
C TYR A 219 1.90 9.35 14.40
N GLY A 220 1.53 10.56 14.82
CA GLY A 220 1.38 10.93 16.23
C GLY A 220 0.14 10.38 16.92
N GLN A 221 -0.86 9.91 16.19
CA GLN A 221 -2.15 9.40 16.68
C GLN A 221 -2.77 10.27 17.78
N ARG A 222 -2.77 11.58 17.59
CA ARG A 222 -3.21 12.55 18.60
C ARG A 222 -4.57 13.14 18.24
N LEU A 223 -5.48 13.16 19.20
CA LEU A 223 -6.71 13.93 19.14
C LEU A 223 -6.59 15.06 20.17
N SER A 224 -6.62 16.32 19.70
CA SER A 224 -6.62 17.48 20.59
C SER A 224 -8.07 17.90 20.84
N LEU A 225 -8.47 17.91 22.10
CA LEU A 225 -9.77 18.42 22.54
C LEU A 225 -9.73 19.91 22.91
N ILE A 226 -8.57 20.57 22.77
CA ILE A 226 -8.33 21.94 23.25
C ILE A 226 -8.96 23.01 22.34
N HIS A 227 -9.29 22.68 21.10
CA HIS A 227 -9.85 23.62 20.11
C HIS A 227 -11.36 23.40 19.85
N ILE A 228 -12.08 22.97 20.86
CA ILE A 228 -13.53 22.79 20.80
C ILE A 228 -14.24 23.98 21.42
#